data_c2d958355263c6df5de7f599047f8561
#
_entry.id   c2d958355263c6df5de7f599047f8561
#
_cell.length_a   1.000
_cell.length_b   1.000
_cell.length_c   1.000
_cell.angle_alpha   90.00
_cell.angle_beta   90.00
_cell.angle_gamma   90.00
#
_symmetry.space_group_name_H-M   'P 1'
#
loop_
_entity.id
_entity.type
_entity.pdbx_description
1 polymer ?
#
loop_
_entity_poly.entity_id
_entity_poly.type
_entity_poly.pdbx_seq_one_letter_code
_entity_poly.pdbx_strand_id
1 'polypeptide(L)'
;MQGLQALWDLPLKGYSWATGGYMGAILSGQTTCGLLIGSSIAIGLRCGQGKKDIPEEHEGERDKAIHTVGELYRDFLKEFGSTDCKTLSHCDFSNPEDLTRYVQHKGWKNTCDVFLKFVMNRCVKMAEEGKI
;
A
#
# COMPACT_ATOMS: atom_id res chain seq x y z
N MET A 1 4.74 2.75 0.06
CA MET A 1 5.16 3.18 -1.29
C MET A 1 6.65 3.45 -1.39
N GLN A 2 7.25 4.35 -0.62
CA GLN A 2 8.68 4.71 -0.73
C GLN A 2 9.64 3.51 -0.70
N GLY A 3 9.41 2.51 0.14
CA GLY A 3 10.24 1.30 0.17
C GLY A 3 10.23 0.52 -1.14
N LEU A 4 9.08 0.37 -1.78
CA LEU A 4 8.95 -0.28 -3.08
C LEU A 4 9.52 0.57 -4.22
N GLN A 5 9.38 1.90 -4.14
CA GLN A 5 10.01 2.81 -5.10
C GLN A 5 11.54 2.68 -5.06
N ALA A 6 12.12 2.65 -3.87
CA ALA A 6 13.56 2.46 -3.72
C ALA A 6 14.03 1.07 -4.22
N LEU A 7 13.25 0.02 -3.91
CA LEU A 7 13.55 -1.35 -4.33
C LEU A 7 13.52 -1.52 -5.85
N TRP A 8 12.58 -0.85 -6.53
CA TRP A 8 12.36 -1.00 -7.97
C TRP A 8 12.92 0.16 -8.82
N ASP A 9 13.70 1.05 -8.22
CA ASP A 9 14.26 2.24 -8.88
C ASP A 9 13.19 3.10 -9.59
N LEU A 10 12.05 3.27 -8.92
CA LEU A 10 10.96 4.10 -9.44
C LEU A 10 11.17 5.57 -9.06
N PRO A 11 10.68 6.52 -9.87
CA PRO A 11 10.77 7.95 -9.54
C PRO A 11 10.16 8.26 -8.17
N LEU A 12 10.92 8.96 -7.32
CA LEU A 12 10.46 9.35 -5.99
C LEU A 12 9.72 10.68 -6.00
N LYS A 13 10.16 11.63 -6.84
CA LYS A 13 9.59 12.98 -6.89
C LYS A 13 8.19 12.99 -7.51
N GLY A 14 7.29 13.72 -6.88
CA GLY A 14 5.89 13.87 -7.32
C GLY A 14 4.96 12.79 -6.75
N TYR A 15 5.32 11.52 -6.89
CA TYR A 15 4.47 10.40 -6.44
C TYR A 15 4.40 10.30 -4.91
N SER A 16 5.45 10.66 -4.18
CA SER A 16 5.42 10.74 -2.72
C SER A 16 4.44 11.80 -2.21
N TRP A 17 4.31 12.92 -2.93
CA TRP A 17 3.30 13.94 -2.63
C TRP A 17 1.89 13.44 -2.90
N ALA A 18 1.66 12.74 -4.01
CA ALA A 18 0.36 12.16 -4.34
C ALA A 18 -0.13 11.19 -3.26
N THR A 19 0.76 10.41 -2.66
CA THR A 19 0.41 9.50 -1.57
C THR A 19 0.37 10.17 -0.19
N GLY A 20 1.04 11.31 -0.02
CA GLY A 20 1.06 12.06 1.24
C GLY A 20 -0.33 12.54 1.67
N GLY A 21 -1.17 12.94 0.72
CA GLY A 21 -2.56 13.33 0.97
C GLY A 21 -3.43 12.22 1.55
N TYR A 22 -3.05 10.94 1.33
CA TYR A 22 -3.78 9.81 1.87
C TYR A 22 -3.79 9.74 3.41
N MET A 23 -2.86 10.44 4.06
CA MET A 23 -2.88 10.59 5.52
C MET A 23 -4.19 11.21 6.01
N GLY A 24 -4.79 12.12 5.25
CA GLY A 24 -6.11 12.68 5.55
C GLY A 24 -7.20 11.60 5.61
N ALA A 25 -7.17 10.62 4.71
CA ALA A 25 -8.10 9.49 4.74
C ALA A 25 -7.85 8.58 5.96
N ILE A 26 -6.61 8.33 6.33
CA ILE A 26 -6.27 7.56 7.54
C ILE A 26 -6.81 8.27 8.80
N LEU A 27 -6.60 9.58 8.90
CA LEU A 27 -7.07 10.38 10.02
C LEU A 27 -8.61 10.54 10.06
N SER A 28 -9.32 10.24 8.98
CA SER A 28 -10.79 10.18 8.99
C SER A 28 -11.34 8.97 9.75
N GLY A 29 -10.50 7.97 10.04
CA GLY A 29 -10.89 6.72 10.71
C GLY A 29 -11.68 5.75 9.81
N GLN A 30 -11.85 6.06 8.53
CA GLN A 30 -12.67 5.25 7.60
C GLN A 30 -11.92 5.02 6.28
N THR A 31 -10.95 4.14 6.29
CA THR A 31 -10.17 3.87 5.08
C THR A 31 -9.53 2.49 5.06
N THR A 32 -9.21 2.02 3.86
CA THR A 32 -8.35 0.88 3.64
C THR A 32 -6.94 1.16 4.17
N CYS A 33 -6.23 0.11 4.58
CA CYS A 33 -4.86 0.19 5.05
C CYS A 33 -3.96 0.94 4.04
N GLY A 34 -3.28 1.98 4.50
CA GLY A 34 -2.40 2.82 3.68
C GLY A 34 -1.23 2.06 3.04
N LEU A 35 -0.82 0.93 3.62
CA LEU A 35 0.19 0.05 3.03
C LEU A 35 -0.31 -0.60 1.75
N LEU A 36 -1.57 -1.04 1.72
CA LEU A 36 -2.20 -1.60 0.53
C LEU A 36 -2.36 -0.53 -0.56
N ILE A 37 -2.83 0.65 -0.21
CA ILE A 37 -2.97 1.75 -1.18
C ILE A 37 -1.61 2.16 -1.75
N GLY A 38 -0.62 2.39 -0.90
CA GLY A 38 0.73 2.76 -1.35
C GLY A 38 1.39 1.69 -2.22
N SER A 39 1.15 0.42 -1.92
CA SER A 39 1.68 -0.69 -2.72
C SER A 39 0.95 -0.82 -4.05
N SER A 40 -0.36 -0.59 -4.10
CA SER A 40 -1.14 -0.57 -5.34
C SER A 40 -0.59 0.48 -6.32
N ILE A 41 -0.31 1.68 -5.82
CA ILE A 41 0.28 2.75 -6.63
C ILE A 41 1.68 2.34 -7.12
N ALA A 42 2.53 1.76 -6.25
CA ALA A 42 3.87 1.33 -6.63
C ALA A 42 3.85 0.21 -7.70
N ILE A 43 2.93 -0.75 -7.58
CA ILE A 43 2.72 -1.81 -8.58
C ILE A 43 2.30 -1.20 -9.93
N GLY A 44 1.34 -0.27 -9.92
CA GLY A 44 0.92 0.43 -11.14
C GLY A 44 2.08 1.16 -11.82
N LEU A 45 2.87 1.92 -11.05
CA LEU A 45 4.06 2.61 -11.55
C LEU A 45 5.09 1.64 -12.13
N ARG A 46 5.30 0.50 -11.49
CA ARG A 46 6.24 -0.52 -11.96
C ARG A 46 5.79 -1.14 -13.28
N CYS A 47 4.52 -1.49 -13.40
CA CYS A 47 3.95 -2.04 -14.64
C CYS A 47 3.98 -1.02 -15.78
N GLY A 48 3.75 0.26 -15.48
CA GLY A 48 3.81 1.36 -16.46
C GLY A 48 5.20 1.92 -16.75
N GLN A 49 6.25 1.38 -16.12
CA GLN A 49 7.60 1.93 -16.27
C GLN A 49 8.07 1.88 -17.73
N GLY A 50 8.54 3.02 -18.26
CA GLY A 50 8.98 3.14 -19.64
C GLY A 50 7.85 3.25 -20.68
N LYS A 51 6.59 3.30 -20.26
CA LYS A 51 5.43 3.52 -21.12
C LYS A 51 5.04 5.00 -21.16
N LYS A 52 4.25 5.38 -22.17
CA LYS A 52 3.61 6.69 -22.19
C LYS A 52 2.59 6.78 -21.06
N ASP A 53 2.36 7.99 -20.55
CA ASP A 53 1.38 8.25 -19.47
C ASP A 53 -0.08 8.25 -19.99
N ILE A 54 -0.43 7.20 -20.73
CA ILE A 54 -1.77 6.92 -21.24
C ILE A 54 -2.04 5.43 -21.01
N PRO A 55 -2.53 5.04 -19.82
CA PRO A 55 -2.71 3.62 -19.46
C PRO A 55 -3.66 2.87 -20.42
N GLU A 56 -4.60 3.58 -21.05
CA GLU A 56 -5.55 3.01 -22.02
C GLU A 56 -4.88 2.51 -23.30
N GLU A 57 -3.71 3.04 -23.66
CA GLU A 57 -2.91 2.57 -24.80
C GLU A 57 -2.08 1.32 -24.47
N HIS A 58 -2.05 0.92 -23.18
CA HIS A 58 -1.23 -0.17 -22.65
C HIS A 58 -2.07 -1.15 -21.82
N GLU A 59 -3.15 -1.69 -22.44
CA GLU A 59 -4.13 -2.57 -21.75
C GLU A 59 -3.45 -3.77 -21.05
N GLY A 60 -2.47 -4.40 -21.68
CA GLY A 60 -1.79 -5.55 -21.11
C GLY A 60 -1.06 -5.25 -19.79
N GLU A 61 -0.33 -4.15 -19.74
CA GLU A 61 0.37 -3.70 -18.52
C GLU A 61 -0.60 -3.21 -17.45
N ARG A 62 -1.66 -2.53 -17.87
CA ARG A 62 -2.74 -2.09 -16.99
C ARG A 62 -3.46 -3.28 -16.36
N ASP A 63 -3.87 -4.27 -17.15
CA ASP A 63 -4.52 -5.47 -16.66
C ASP A 63 -3.60 -6.26 -15.73
N LYS A 64 -2.34 -6.36 -16.06
CA LYS A 64 -1.30 -6.96 -15.20
C LYS A 64 -1.26 -6.28 -13.84
N ALA A 65 -1.25 -4.94 -13.78
CA ALA A 65 -1.27 -4.19 -12.54
C ALA A 65 -2.55 -4.45 -11.74
N ILE A 66 -3.72 -4.42 -12.39
CA ILE A 66 -5.03 -4.66 -11.77
C ILE A 66 -5.08 -6.06 -11.14
N HIS A 67 -4.70 -7.09 -11.89
CA HIS A 67 -4.70 -8.47 -11.41
C HIS A 67 -3.74 -8.67 -10.24
N THR A 68 -2.53 -8.11 -10.31
CA THR A 68 -1.51 -8.24 -9.27
C THR A 68 -1.93 -7.53 -7.98
N VAL A 69 -2.51 -6.33 -8.08
CA VAL A 69 -3.08 -5.64 -6.92
C VAL A 69 -4.23 -6.44 -6.32
N GLY A 70 -5.12 -6.98 -7.15
CA GLY A 70 -6.21 -7.84 -6.67
C GLY A 70 -5.70 -9.09 -5.93
N GLU A 71 -4.60 -9.70 -6.38
CA GLU A 71 -3.96 -10.81 -5.68
C GLU A 71 -3.37 -10.38 -4.34
N LEU A 72 -2.66 -9.25 -4.30
CA LEU A 72 -2.11 -8.69 -3.06
C LEU A 72 -3.21 -8.47 -1.99
N TYR A 73 -4.34 -7.89 -2.40
CA TYR A 73 -5.47 -7.65 -1.49
C TYR A 73 -6.08 -8.96 -0.97
N ARG A 74 -6.27 -9.96 -1.82
CA ARG A 74 -6.79 -11.28 -1.41
C ARG A 74 -5.84 -11.97 -0.43
N ASP A 75 -4.54 -11.96 -0.71
CA ASP A 75 -3.54 -12.56 0.16
C ASP A 75 -3.46 -11.85 1.52
N PHE A 76 -3.52 -10.52 1.51
CA PHE A 76 -3.54 -9.72 2.73
C PHE A 76 -4.81 -9.98 3.55
N LEU A 77 -5.97 -10.01 2.91
CA LEU A 77 -7.25 -10.30 3.57
C LEU A 77 -7.26 -11.71 4.19
N LYS A 78 -6.71 -12.69 3.48
CA LYS A 78 -6.60 -14.07 3.96
C LYS A 78 -5.70 -14.17 5.19
N GLU A 79 -4.60 -13.42 5.23
CA GLU A 79 -3.62 -13.45 6.33
C GLU A 79 -4.13 -12.69 7.56
N PHE A 80 -4.72 -11.51 7.38
CA PHE A 80 -5.04 -10.58 8.47
C PHE A 80 -6.55 -10.41 8.75
N GLY A 81 -7.41 -11.00 7.94
CA GLY A 81 -8.87 -10.99 8.14
C GLY A 81 -9.56 -9.66 7.82
N SER A 82 -8.83 -8.61 7.47
CA SER A 82 -9.39 -7.29 7.14
C SER A 82 -8.45 -6.49 6.25
N THR A 83 -8.98 -5.51 5.55
CA THR A 83 -8.21 -4.46 4.85
C THR A 83 -8.48 -3.08 5.45
N ASP A 84 -9.38 -2.98 6.40
CA ASP A 84 -9.76 -1.73 7.07
C ASP A 84 -8.70 -1.29 8.08
N CYS A 85 -8.23 -0.04 7.96
CA CYS A 85 -7.14 0.49 8.76
C CYS A 85 -7.47 0.51 10.27
N LYS A 86 -8.68 0.92 10.64
CA LYS A 86 -9.13 0.98 12.04
C LYS A 86 -9.18 -0.41 12.67
N THR A 87 -9.75 -1.38 11.95
CA THR A 87 -9.83 -2.78 12.40
C THR A 87 -8.44 -3.38 12.60
N LEU A 88 -7.54 -3.18 11.62
CA LEU A 88 -6.19 -3.73 11.63
C LEU A 88 -5.29 -3.11 12.72
N SER A 89 -5.38 -1.80 12.91
CA SER A 89 -4.55 -1.07 13.87
C SER A 89 -5.09 -1.10 15.30
N HIS A 90 -6.35 -1.49 15.48
CA HIS A 90 -7.09 -1.34 16.73
C HIS A 90 -7.10 0.11 17.24
N CYS A 91 -7.09 1.07 16.33
CA CYS A 91 -7.03 2.50 16.63
C CYS A 91 -7.97 3.28 15.72
N ASP A 92 -8.83 4.08 16.32
CA ASP A 92 -9.58 5.10 15.61
C ASP A 92 -8.72 6.36 15.48
N PHE A 93 -8.06 6.53 14.36
CA PHE A 93 -7.19 7.70 14.13
C PHE A 93 -7.96 9.03 14.06
N SER A 94 -9.29 9.00 13.94
CA SER A 94 -10.13 10.20 14.05
C SER A 94 -10.39 10.60 15.52
N ASN A 95 -10.12 9.71 16.47
CA ASN A 95 -10.25 9.97 17.90
C ASN A 95 -8.89 10.39 18.49
N PRO A 96 -8.74 11.63 19.01
CA PRO A 96 -7.48 12.13 19.55
C PRO A 96 -6.93 11.29 20.73
N GLU A 97 -7.79 10.72 21.56
CA GLU A 97 -7.36 9.90 22.70
C GLU A 97 -6.80 8.56 22.22
N ASP A 98 -7.46 7.91 21.26
CA ASP A 98 -6.99 6.68 20.65
C ASP A 98 -5.66 6.89 19.95
N LEU A 99 -5.53 7.96 19.16
CA LEU A 99 -4.30 8.32 18.48
C LEU A 99 -3.16 8.56 19.48
N THR A 100 -3.42 9.31 20.55
CA THR A 100 -2.43 9.58 21.59
C THR A 100 -1.96 8.28 22.24
N ARG A 101 -2.88 7.41 22.63
CA ARG A 101 -2.60 6.09 23.21
C ARG A 101 -1.79 5.22 22.24
N TYR A 102 -2.19 5.17 20.97
CA TYR A 102 -1.50 4.40 19.92
C TYR A 102 -0.05 4.84 19.75
N VAL A 103 0.19 6.16 19.72
CA VAL A 103 1.55 6.72 19.61
C VAL A 103 2.37 6.44 20.85
N GLN A 104 1.83 6.69 22.05
CA GLN A 104 2.55 6.47 23.33
C GLN A 104 2.99 5.02 23.50
N HIS A 105 2.14 4.06 23.14
CA HIS A 105 2.43 2.63 23.25
C HIS A 105 3.13 2.04 22.02
N LYS A 106 3.49 2.87 21.02
CA LYS A 106 4.11 2.43 19.76
C LYS A 106 3.29 1.30 19.09
N GLY A 107 1.97 1.47 19.04
CA GLY A 107 1.02 0.47 18.54
C GLY A 107 1.36 -0.08 17.15
N TRP A 108 1.99 0.74 16.29
CA TRP A 108 2.44 0.33 14.97
C TRP A 108 3.43 -0.84 14.96
N LYS A 109 4.21 -1.08 16.03
CA LYS A 109 5.20 -2.17 16.08
C LYS A 109 4.57 -3.55 15.96
N ASN A 110 3.40 -3.72 16.56
CA ASN A 110 2.68 -5.00 16.57
C ASN A 110 1.57 -5.07 15.49
N THR A 111 1.38 -4.00 14.74
CA THR A 111 0.37 -3.89 13.68
C THR A 111 1.04 -3.47 12.36
N CYS A 112 1.17 -2.18 12.09
CA CYS A 112 1.66 -1.66 10.82
C CYS A 112 3.03 -2.22 10.40
N ASP A 113 3.96 -2.44 11.33
CA ASP A 113 5.27 -3.03 11.01
C ASP A 113 5.15 -4.49 10.54
N VAL A 114 4.21 -5.25 11.09
CA VAL A 114 3.93 -6.63 10.67
C VAL A 114 3.32 -6.62 9.26
N PHE A 115 2.33 -5.76 9.03
CA PHE A 115 1.69 -5.61 7.72
C PHE A 115 2.66 -5.12 6.66
N LEU A 116 3.55 -4.18 7.03
CA LEU A 116 4.61 -3.68 6.14
C LEU A 116 5.52 -4.82 5.66
N LYS A 117 5.99 -5.65 6.59
CA LYS A 117 6.84 -6.81 6.25
C LYS A 117 6.13 -7.77 5.31
N PHE A 118 4.87 -8.09 5.58
CA PHE A 118 4.07 -8.95 4.71
C PHE A 118 3.95 -8.37 3.30
N VAL A 119 3.51 -7.11 3.20
CA VAL A 119 3.29 -6.45 1.90
C VAL A 119 4.60 -6.34 1.11
N MET A 120 5.70 -5.94 1.74
CA MET A 120 7.01 -5.85 1.08
C MET A 120 7.46 -7.22 0.56
N ASN A 121 7.42 -8.26 1.39
CA ASN A 121 7.82 -9.61 0.98
C ASN A 121 6.93 -10.14 -0.14
N ARG A 122 5.62 -9.87 -0.07
CA ARG A 122 4.69 -10.31 -1.12
C ARG A 122 4.94 -9.62 -2.44
N CYS A 123 5.18 -8.30 -2.43
CA CYS A 123 5.53 -7.55 -3.62
C CYS A 123 6.87 -8.01 -4.24
N VAL A 124 7.89 -8.28 -3.42
CA VAL A 124 9.16 -8.85 -3.90
C VAL A 124 8.91 -10.18 -4.60
N LYS A 125 8.17 -11.08 -3.97
CA LYS A 125 7.85 -12.39 -4.55
C LYS A 125 7.06 -12.27 -5.87
N MET A 126 6.10 -11.37 -5.94
CA MET A 126 5.34 -11.10 -7.17
C MET A 126 6.24 -10.60 -8.31
N ALA A 127 7.25 -9.79 -7.99
CA ALA A 127 8.24 -9.35 -8.98
C ALA A 127 9.13 -10.51 -9.46
N GLU A 128 9.59 -11.37 -8.54
CA GLU A 128 10.35 -12.59 -8.88
C GLU A 128 9.54 -13.57 -9.73
N GLU A 129 8.23 -13.66 -9.50
CA GLU A 129 7.28 -14.46 -10.29
C GLU A 129 6.94 -13.83 -11.66
N GLY A 130 7.49 -12.65 -11.97
CA GLY A 130 7.23 -11.94 -13.23
C GLY A 130 5.84 -11.29 -13.31
N LYS A 131 5.14 -11.15 -12.19
CA LYS A 131 3.82 -10.51 -12.12
C LYS A 131 3.85 -9.00 -12.15
N ILE A 132 5.01 -8.42 -11.87
CA ILE A 132 5.29 -6.97 -11.93
C ILE A 132 6.70 -6.68 -12.40
#